data_5ab9c17254657bdae99428f2f68d2215
#
_entry.id   5ab9c17254657bdae99428f2f68d2215
#
_cell.length_a   1.000
_cell.length_b   1.000
_cell.length_c   1.000
_cell.angle_alpha   90.00
_cell.angle_beta   90.00
_cell.angle_gamma   90.00
#
_symmetry.space_group_name_H-M   'P 1'
#
loop_
_entity.id
_entity.type
_entity.pdbx_description
1 polymer ?
#
loop_
_entity_poly.entity_id
_entity_poly.type
_entity_poly.pdbx_seq_one_letter_code
_entity_poly.pdbx_strand_id
1 'polypeptide(L)'
;LPEDPANPDPDKFYGFVFQDTDFSKWVEAVGYSLAHHPDPALEQTADQAVDIVCAAQLDNGYLDAYYILNGMDRAFTNLRDHHELYCLGHLVEGAVAYYQGTGKDKLLKAACRFADYVDERFGRKPGQLRGYPGHEIAEMALVRLYEVTGEQRYLDLAEYFVTERGRQPYIFDIQADENAKRDADANYKPNTDPNRYAYHQANKPATEQDEAVGHAVRAGYFYSGLADVARLADDQDLADAAEPVSYKHLTLPT
;
A
#
# COMPACT_ATOMS: atom_id res chain seq x y z
N LEU A 1 16.38 12.37 -12.69
CA LEU A 1 15.88 12.82 -14.00
C LEU A 1 16.75 12.21 -15.09
N PRO A 2 16.21 11.91 -16.29
CA PRO A 2 16.99 11.45 -17.42
C PRO A 2 18.04 12.51 -17.83
N GLU A 3 19.17 12.06 -18.38
CA GLU A 3 20.21 12.95 -18.90
C GLU A 3 19.68 13.83 -20.06
N ASP A 4 18.83 13.24 -20.90
CA ASP A 4 18.05 13.95 -21.92
C ASP A 4 16.55 13.80 -21.63
N PRO A 5 15.90 14.81 -21.06
CA PRO A 5 14.46 14.74 -20.76
C PRO A 5 13.57 14.61 -22.00
N ALA A 6 14.07 14.95 -23.20
CA ALA A 6 13.31 14.81 -24.46
C ALA A 6 13.36 13.39 -25.02
N ASN A 7 14.36 12.59 -24.62
CA ASN A 7 14.55 11.21 -25.05
C ASN A 7 14.94 10.34 -23.86
N PRO A 8 14.02 10.09 -22.91
CA PRO A 8 14.29 9.21 -21.76
C PRO A 8 14.55 7.78 -22.25
N ASP A 9 15.50 7.10 -21.63
CA ASP A 9 15.71 5.67 -21.85
C ASP A 9 14.46 4.90 -21.37
N PRO A 10 13.72 4.19 -22.25
CA PRO A 10 12.49 3.51 -21.88
C PRO A 10 12.73 2.31 -20.94
N ASP A 11 13.95 1.79 -20.89
CA ASP A 11 14.31 0.64 -20.06
C ASP A 11 14.85 1.06 -18.69
N LYS A 12 14.78 2.36 -18.35
CA LYS A 12 15.28 2.89 -17.09
C LYS A 12 14.19 3.59 -16.27
N PHE A 13 14.10 3.22 -15.00
CA PHE A 13 13.22 3.91 -14.06
C PHE A 13 13.76 5.28 -13.67
N TYR A 14 12.91 6.31 -13.74
CA TYR A 14 13.22 7.67 -13.33
C TYR A 14 12.21 8.14 -12.27
N GLY A 15 12.69 8.53 -11.11
CA GLY A 15 11.82 9.05 -10.05
C GLY A 15 12.02 8.36 -8.71
N PHE A 16 11.05 8.50 -7.86
CA PHE A 16 11.01 7.84 -6.55
C PHE A 16 10.35 6.46 -6.66
N VAL A 17 10.68 5.55 -5.76
CA VAL A 17 10.10 4.19 -5.70
C VAL A 17 8.56 4.17 -5.58
N PHE A 18 7.94 5.30 -5.27
CA PHE A 18 6.49 5.48 -5.18
C PHE A 18 5.89 6.33 -6.32
N GLN A 19 6.64 6.56 -7.41
CA GLN A 19 6.23 7.46 -8.49
C GLN A 19 4.91 7.02 -9.16
N ASP A 20 4.63 5.73 -9.20
CA ASP A 20 3.38 5.18 -9.76
C ASP A 20 2.12 5.74 -9.07
N THR A 21 2.26 6.20 -7.82
CA THR A 21 1.14 6.78 -7.08
C THR A 21 0.69 8.15 -7.60
N ASP A 22 1.50 8.83 -8.41
CA ASP A 22 1.10 10.12 -9.01
C ASP A 22 -0.05 9.90 -10.01
N PHE A 23 0.05 8.86 -10.86
CA PHE A 23 -1.07 8.44 -11.71
C PHE A 23 -2.28 8.04 -10.87
N SER A 24 -2.07 7.20 -9.86
CA SER A 24 -3.15 6.64 -9.03
C SER A 24 -3.94 7.73 -8.31
N LYS A 25 -3.27 8.69 -7.70
CA LYS A 25 -3.89 9.86 -7.03
C LYS A 25 -4.58 10.79 -8.01
N TRP A 26 -3.99 10.96 -9.20
CA TRP A 26 -4.62 11.77 -10.25
C TRP A 26 -5.91 11.12 -10.73
N VAL A 27 -5.92 9.82 -11.05
CA VAL A 27 -7.13 9.13 -11.54
C VAL A 27 -8.20 9.02 -10.46
N GLU A 28 -7.82 8.95 -9.19
CA GLU A 28 -8.74 9.04 -8.05
C GLU A 28 -9.48 10.37 -8.04
N ALA A 29 -8.73 11.48 -8.14
CA ALA A 29 -9.32 12.83 -8.23
C ALA A 29 -10.22 12.99 -9.46
N VAL A 30 -9.82 12.42 -10.60
CA VAL A 30 -10.65 12.41 -11.83
C VAL A 30 -11.94 11.63 -11.60
N GLY A 31 -11.89 10.47 -10.97
CA GLY A 31 -13.08 9.66 -10.65
C GLY A 31 -14.09 10.44 -9.80
N TYR A 32 -13.64 11.10 -8.74
CA TYR A 32 -14.50 11.95 -7.91
C TYR A 32 -15.03 13.18 -8.67
N SER A 33 -14.22 13.80 -9.53
CA SER A 33 -14.65 14.92 -10.34
C SER A 33 -15.75 14.51 -11.31
N LEU A 34 -15.57 13.41 -12.05
CA LEU A 34 -16.52 12.92 -13.05
C LEU A 34 -17.83 12.43 -12.43
N ALA A 35 -17.81 11.92 -11.19
CA ALA A 35 -19.02 11.56 -10.47
C ALA A 35 -20.00 12.73 -10.28
N HIS A 36 -19.50 13.96 -10.23
CA HIS A 36 -20.30 15.17 -9.98
C HIS A 36 -20.38 16.11 -11.19
N HIS A 37 -19.35 16.11 -12.03
CA HIS A 37 -19.19 17.01 -13.16
C HIS A 37 -18.76 16.22 -14.40
N PRO A 38 -19.70 15.70 -15.21
CA PRO A 38 -19.36 14.98 -16.43
C PRO A 38 -18.53 15.84 -17.38
N ASP A 39 -17.35 15.36 -17.76
CA ASP A 39 -16.44 15.99 -18.72
C ASP A 39 -15.87 14.93 -19.67
N PRO A 40 -16.42 14.82 -20.90
CA PRO A 40 -15.99 13.80 -21.85
C PRO A 40 -14.51 13.90 -22.27
N ALA A 41 -13.93 15.11 -22.25
CA ALA A 41 -12.54 15.29 -22.63
C ALA A 41 -11.60 14.82 -21.50
N LEU A 42 -11.93 15.12 -20.26
CA LEU A 42 -11.22 14.61 -19.09
C LEU A 42 -11.33 13.08 -18.99
N GLU A 43 -12.55 12.54 -19.20
CA GLU A 43 -12.79 11.10 -19.18
C GLU A 43 -11.98 10.38 -20.26
N GLN A 44 -11.96 10.92 -21.49
CA GLN A 44 -11.14 10.34 -22.57
C GLN A 44 -9.64 10.37 -22.25
N THR A 45 -9.16 11.44 -21.62
CA THR A 45 -7.76 11.54 -21.20
C THR A 45 -7.44 10.48 -20.13
N ALA A 46 -8.35 10.29 -19.18
CA ALA A 46 -8.20 9.26 -18.14
C ALA A 46 -8.23 7.85 -18.72
N ASP A 47 -9.13 7.55 -19.66
CA ASP A 47 -9.17 6.25 -20.35
C ASP A 47 -7.85 5.91 -21.04
N GLN A 48 -7.24 6.88 -21.74
CA GLN A 48 -5.95 6.69 -22.39
C GLN A 48 -4.83 6.40 -21.38
N ALA A 49 -4.81 7.12 -20.27
CA ALA A 49 -3.84 6.88 -19.21
C ALA A 49 -4.05 5.51 -18.53
N VAL A 50 -5.30 5.13 -18.26
CA VAL A 50 -5.67 3.80 -17.76
C VAL A 50 -5.22 2.70 -18.73
N ASP A 51 -5.39 2.91 -20.04
CA ASP A 51 -4.94 1.96 -21.06
C ASP A 51 -3.44 1.71 -21.02
N ILE A 52 -2.65 2.77 -20.86
CA ILE A 52 -1.18 2.69 -20.75
C ILE A 52 -0.77 1.93 -19.48
N VAL A 53 -1.34 2.30 -18.33
CA VAL A 53 -1.00 1.66 -17.05
C VAL A 53 -1.41 0.19 -17.03
N CYS A 54 -2.62 -0.14 -17.51
CA CYS A 54 -3.06 -1.53 -17.56
C CYS A 54 -2.23 -2.38 -18.54
N ALA A 55 -1.68 -1.78 -19.61
CA ALA A 55 -0.80 -2.48 -20.55
C ALA A 55 0.58 -2.82 -19.95
N ALA A 56 1.02 -2.11 -18.92
CA ALA A 56 2.27 -2.38 -18.22
C ALA A 56 2.17 -3.51 -17.18
N GLN A 57 0.95 -3.98 -16.86
CA GLN A 57 0.75 -5.04 -15.89
C GLN A 57 1.30 -6.38 -16.39
N LEU A 58 2.10 -7.05 -15.56
CA LEU A 58 2.62 -8.38 -15.88
C LEU A 58 1.51 -9.43 -15.91
N ASP A 59 1.75 -10.54 -16.63
CA ASP A 59 0.80 -11.65 -16.76
C ASP A 59 0.35 -12.24 -15.42
N ASN A 60 1.25 -12.22 -14.42
CA ASN A 60 0.96 -12.70 -13.06
C ASN A 60 0.16 -11.70 -12.22
N GLY A 61 -0.18 -10.53 -12.74
CA GLY A 61 -0.94 -9.49 -12.05
C GLY A 61 -0.10 -8.41 -11.35
N TYR A 62 1.21 -8.57 -11.22
CA TYR A 62 2.07 -7.57 -10.60
C TYR A 62 2.09 -6.26 -11.40
N LEU A 63 2.04 -5.12 -10.68
CA LEU A 63 2.03 -3.79 -11.31
C LEU A 63 2.73 -2.77 -10.39
N ASP A 64 4.05 -2.66 -10.55
CA ASP A 64 4.89 -1.63 -9.93
C ASP A 64 6.08 -1.37 -10.86
N ALA A 65 6.14 -0.17 -11.42
CA ALA A 65 7.10 0.15 -12.47
C ALA A 65 8.55 0.06 -11.99
N TYR A 66 8.81 0.37 -10.72
CA TYR A 66 10.16 0.32 -10.19
C TYR A 66 10.78 -1.08 -10.31
N TYR A 67 10.07 -2.12 -9.88
CA TYR A 67 10.60 -3.49 -9.93
C TYR A 67 10.44 -4.15 -11.29
N ILE A 68 9.42 -3.80 -12.07
CA ILE A 68 9.28 -4.27 -13.45
C ILE A 68 10.53 -3.88 -14.27
N LEU A 69 11.04 -2.66 -14.08
CA LEU A 69 12.20 -2.16 -14.80
C LEU A 69 13.54 -2.53 -14.16
N ASN A 70 13.63 -2.64 -12.84
CA ASN A 70 14.89 -2.87 -12.12
C ASN A 70 15.14 -4.33 -11.71
N GLY A 71 14.16 -5.22 -11.89
CA GLY A 71 14.30 -6.65 -11.62
C GLY A 71 13.33 -7.18 -10.56
N MET A 72 12.49 -8.10 -10.96
CA MET A 72 11.45 -8.74 -10.13
C MET A 72 12.01 -9.65 -9.02
N ASP A 73 13.27 -10.03 -9.08
CA ASP A 73 13.97 -10.80 -8.05
C ASP A 73 14.13 -10.03 -6.74
N ARG A 74 13.99 -8.71 -6.79
CA ARG A 74 14.03 -7.81 -5.64
C ARG A 74 12.64 -7.39 -5.13
N ALA A 75 11.56 -7.79 -5.79
CA ALA A 75 10.21 -7.44 -5.38
C ALA A 75 9.92 -7.94 -3.96
N PHE A 76 9.30 -7.09 -3.14
CA PHE A 76 8.97 -7.32 -1.72
C PHE A 76 10.15 -7.67 -0.79
N THR A 77 11.39 -7.35 -1.18
CA THR A 77 12.57 -7.62 -0.34
C THR A 77 12.96 -6.44 0.56
N ASN A 78 12.34 -5.28 0.41
CA ASN A 78 12.55 -4.10 1.28
C ASN A 78 11.22 -3.39 1.56
N LEU A 79 10.36 -4.05 2.32
CA LEU A 79 9.03 -3.51 2.64
C LEU A 79 9.09 -2.21 3.44
N ARG A 80 10.15 -2.00 4.24
CA ARG A 80 10.30 -0.80 5.06
C ARG A 80 10.42 0.47 4.21
N ASP A 81 11.29 0.44 3.18
CA ASP A 81 11.70 1.65 2.46
C ASP A 81 11.14 1.72 1.04
N HIS A 82 10.86 0.56 0.44
CA HIS A 82 10.26 0.48 -0.88
C HIS A 82 8.73 0.41 -0.76
N HIS A 83 8.06 1.01 -1.72
CA HIS A 83 6.66 1.42 -1.59
C HIS A 83 5.70 0.59 -2.45
N GLU A 84 6.00 -0.69 -2.74
CA GLU A 84 5.18 -1.55 -3.60
C GLU A 84 3.74 -1.67 -3.08
N LEU A 85 3.56 -1.96 -1.77
CA LEU A 85 2.24 -2.06 -1.16
C LEU A 85 1.55 -0.69 -1.00
N TYR A 86 2.31 0.39 -0.91
CA TYR A 86 1.79 1.75 -0.98
C TYR A 86 1.29 2.07 -2.40
N CYS A 87 2.03 1.64 -3.44
CA CYS A 87 1.61 1.76 -4.83
C CYS A 87 0.33 0.96 -5.09
N LEU A 88 0.24 -0.29 -4.58
CA LEU A 88 -1.00 -1.07 -4.62
C LEU A 88 -2.16 -0.32 -3.96
N GLY A 89 -1.96 0.21 -2.75
CA GLY A 89 -3.02 0.90 -2.02
C GLY A 89 -3.58 2.09 -2.82
N HIS A 90 -2.73 2.97 -3.32
CA HIS A 90 -3.17 4.10 -4.14
C HIS A 90 -3.78 3.68 -5.48
N LEU A 91 -3.27 2.61 -6.11
CA LEU A 91 -3.87 2.05 -7.32
C LEU A 91 -5.31 1.60 -7.06
N VAL A 92 -5.55 0.91 -5.94
CA VAL A 92 -6.88 0.45 -5.54
C VAL A 92 -7.81 1.63 -5.28
N GLU A 93 -7.35 2.65 -4.51
CA GLU A 93 -8.14 3.87 -4.25
C GLU A 93 -8.54 4.56 -5.57
N GLY A 94 -7.58 4.77 -6.47
CA GLY A 94 -7.83 5.37 -7.77
C GLY A 94 -8.77 4.53 -8.65
N ALA A 95 -8.58 3.21 -8.65
CA ALA A 95 -9.40 2.29 -9.44
C ALA A 95 -10.86 2.24 -8.95
N VAL A 96 -11.07 2.20 -7.64
CA VAL A 96 -12.41 2.23 -7.03
C VAL A 96 -13.10 3.56 -7.32
N ALA A 97 -12.41 4.69 -7.11
CA ALA A 97 -12.98 6.02 -7.38
C ALA A 97 -13.35 6.19 -8.86
N TYR A 98 -12.48 5.75 -9.78
CA TYR A 98 -12.74 5.84 -11.21
C TYR A 98 -13.91 4.94 -11.64
N TYR A 99 -13.98 3.72 -11.10
CA TYR A 99 -15.13 2.83 -11.35
C TYR A 99 -16.46 3.41 -10.83
N GLN A 100 -16.46 3.93 -9.61
CA GLN A 100 -17.66 4.54 -9.01
C GLN A 100 -18.11 5.80 -9.76
N GLY A 101 -17.15 6.59 -10.27
CA GLY A 101 -17.46 7.82 -11.00
C GLY A 101 -17.89 7.62 -12.45
N THR A 102 -17.42 6.54 -13.11
CA THR A 102 -17.61 6.35 -14.56
C THR A 102 -18.31 5.05 -14.94
N GLY A 103 -18.36 4.06 -14.05
CA GLY A 103 -18.81 2.70 -14.34
C GLY A 103 -17.80 1.83 -15.11
N LYS A 104 -16.60 2.35 -15.41
CA LYS A 104 -15.56 1.64 -16.19
C LYS A 104 -14.67 0.80 -15.28
N ASP A 105 -14.61 -0.49 -15.51
CA ASP A 105 -14.00 -1.48 -14.62
C ASP A 105 -12.58 -1.93 -15.02
N LYS A 106 -11.98 -1.37 -16.08
CA LYS A 106 -10.68 -1.82 -16.58
C LYS A 106 -9.58 -1.66 -15.54
N LEU A 107 -9.47 -0.48 -14.93
CA LEU A 107 -8.47 -0.22 -13.89
C LEU A 107 -8.79 -1.02 -12.62
N LEU A 108 -10.07 -1.16 -12.25
CA LEU A 108 -10.50 -1.98 -11.11
C LEU A 108 -10.05 -3.44 -11.27
N LYS A 109 -10.22 -4.02 -12.47
CA LYS A 109 -9.76 -5.38 -12.77
C LYS A 109 -8.23 -5.51 -12.66
N ALA A 110 -7.48 -4.50 -13.10
CA ALA A 110 -6.02 -4.49 -12.93
C ALA A 110 -5.62 -4.38 -11.44
N ALA A 111 -6.28 -3.54 -10.66
CA ALA A 111 -6.07 -3.44 -9.23
C ALA A 111 -6.40 -4.76 -8.50
N CYS A 112 -7.52 -5.42 -8.85
CA CYS A 112 -7.86 -6.75 -8.33
C CYS A 112 -6.75 -7.77 -8.62
N ARG A 113 -6.25 -7.85 -9.86
CA ARG A 113 -5.16 -8.79 -10.21
C ARG A 113 -3.88 -8.53 -9.42
N PHE A 114 -3.56 -7.27 -9.13
CA PHE A 114 -2.40 -6.96 -8.30
C PHE A 114 -2.66 -7.31 -6.82
N ALA A 115 -3.85 -7.04 -6.31
CA ALA A 115 -4.23 -7.46 -4.97
C ALA A 115 -4.23 -9.00 -4.81
N ASP A 116 -4.70 -9.75 -5.81
CA ASP A 116 -4.65 -11.21 -5.85
C ASP A 116 -3.20 -11.72 -5.81
N TYR A 117 -2.31 -11.11 -6.61
CA TYR A 117 -0.89 -11.43 -6.59
C TYR A 117 -0.25 -11.22 -5.19
N VAL A 118 -0.68 -10.17 -4.47
CA VAL A 118 -0.22 -9.90 -3.12
C VAL A 118 -0.83 -10.88 -2.12
N ASP A 119 -2.12 -11.20 -2.21
CA ASP A 119 -2.79 -12.18 -1.35
C ASP A 119 -2.15 -13.57 -1.41
N GLU A 120 -1.73 -14.00 -2.61
CA GLU A 120 -1.00 -15.26 -2.78
C GLU A 120 0.35 -15.26 -2.06
N ARG A 121 1.02 -14.11 -1.93
CA ARG A 121 2.38 -13.98 -1.41
C ARG A 121 2.47 -13.65 0.07
N PHE A 122 1.49 -12.94 0.60
CA PHE A 122 1.50 -12.47 1.97
C PHE A 122 0.53 -13.27 2.84
N GLY A 123 0.95 -13.58 4.07
CA GLY A 123 0.11 -14.31 5.01
C GLY A 123 0.89 -15.17 5.98
N ARG A 124 0.16 -16.07 6.66
CA ARG A 124 0.71 -16.96 7.69
C ARG A 124 0.86 -18.40 7.21
N LYS A 125 0.47 -18.72 5.98
CA LYS A 125 0.57 -20.07 5.41
C LYS A 125 2.03 -20.40 5.06
N PRO A 126 2.43 -21.68 5.06
CA PRO A 126 3.77 -22.07 4.61
C PRO A 126 4.07 -21.55 3.20
N GLY A 127 5.22 -20.89 3.04
CA GLY A 127 5.66 -20.31 1.78
C GLY A 127 5.22 -18.87 1.54
N GLN A 128 4.33 -18.32 2.37
CA GLN A 128 3.98 -16.90 2.31
C GLN A 128 4.96 -16.03 3.12
N LEU A 129 5.13 -14.79 2.68
CA LEU A 129 5.89 -13.77 3.38
C LEU A 129 5.07 -13.22 4.55
N ARG A 130 5.60 -13.32 5.76
CA ARG A 130 5.01 -12.70 6.95
C ARG A 130 5.43 -11.25 7.06
N GLY A 131 4.89 -10.41 6.21
CA GLY A 131 5.21 -8.99 6.12
C GLY A 131 3.98 -8.12 6.00
N TYR A 132 4.19 -6.81 6.07
CA TYR A 132 3.15 -5.78 5.98
C TYR A 132 3.73 -4.53 5.29
N PRO A 133 2.89 -3.59 4.80
CA PRO A 133 3.35 -2.37 4.17
C PRO A 133 4.27 -1.54 5.08
N GLY A 134 5.40 -1.08 4.56
CA GLY A 134 6.26 -0.12 5.27
C GLY A 134 5.65 1.27 5.32
N HIS A 135 4.92 1.64 4.27
CA HIS A 135 4.03 2.79 4.26
C HIS A 135 2.60 2.28 4.09
N GLU A 136 1.77 2.64 5.03
CA GLU A 136 0.37 2.27 5.13
C GLU A 136 -0.45 2.94 4.02
N ILE A 137 -1.56 2.40 3.70
CA ILE A 137 -2.72 2.71 2.88
C ILE A 137 -3.33 1.43 2.29
N ALA A 138 -2.54 0.39 2.04
CA ALA A 138 -3.06 -0.85 1.47
C ALA A 138 -4.16 -1.45 2.35
N GLU A 139 -4.06 -1.31 3.66
CA GLU A 139 -5.05 -1.80 4.63
C GLU A 139 -6.43 -1.18 4.38
N MET A 140 -6.50 0.14 4.31
CA MET A 140 -7.73 0.88 4.04
C MET A 140 -8.24 0.63 2.62
N ALA A 141 -7.34 0.65 1.63
CA ALA A 141 -7.68 0.46 0.23
C ALA A 141 -8.26 -0.93 -0.05
N LEU A 142 -7.71 -1.99 0.58
CA LEU A 142 -8.23 -3.35 0.45
C LEU A 142 -9.64 -3.50 1.04
N VAL A 143 -9.96 -2.80 2.12
CA VAL A 143 -11.32 -2.73 2.64
C VAL A 143 -12.26 -2.12 1.60
N ARG A 144 -11.88 -1.01 0.97
CA ARG A 144 -12.68 -0.41 -0.10
C ARG A 144 -12.83 -1.34 -1.30
N LEU A 145 -11.78 -2.10 -1.64
CA LEU A 145 -11.84 -3.10 -2.70
C LEU A 145 -12.84 -4.21 -2.37
N TYR A 146 -12.85 -4.68 -1.12
CA TYR A 146 -13.85 -5.61 -0.61
C TYR A 146 -15.29 -5.04 -0.73
N GLU A 147 -15.52 -3.80 -0.29
CA GLU A 147 -16.84 -3.18 -0.33
C GLU A 147 -17.39 -3.05 -1.77
N VAL A 148 -16.53 -2.85 -2.77
CA VAL A 148 -16.94 -2.72 -4.18
C VAL A 148 -17.09 -4.06 -4.88
N THR A 149 -16.26 -5.05 -4.52
CA THR A 149 -16.22 -6.36 -5.23
C THR A 149 -17.01 -7.45 -4.52
N GLY A 150 -17.16 -7.36 -3.20
CA GLY A 150 -17.70 -8.43 -2.34
C GLY A 150 -16.74 -9.60 -2.12
N GLU A 151 -15.49 -9.51 -2.56
CA GLU A 151 -14.50 -10.57 -2.46
C GLU A 151 -13.83 -10.60 -1.08
N GLN A 152 -14.23 -11.55 -0.23
CA GLN A 152 -13.81 -11.66 1.17
C GLN A 152 -12.27 -11.66 1.36
N ARG A 153 -11.51 -12.24 0.42
CA ARG A 153 -10.05 -12.31 0.48
C ARG A 153 -9.37 -10.94 0.64
N TYR A 154 -9.98 -9.85 0.14
CA TYR A 154 -9.41 -8.50 0.29
C TYR A 154 -9.58 -7.97 1.71
N LEU A 155 -10.71 -8.26 2.35
CA LEU A 155 -10.88 -7.96 3.77
C LEU A 155 -9.93 -8.81 4.64
N ASP A 156 -9.80 -10.11 4.33
CA ASP A 156 -8.90 -11.01 5.05
C ASP A 156 -7.42 -10.55 4.93
N LEU A 157 -7.02 -10.05 3.75
CA LEU A 157 -5.68 -9.50 3.54
C LEU A 157 -5.46 -8.18 4.29
N ALA A 158 -6.47 -7.31 4.32
CA ALA A 158 -6.43 -6.07 5.11
C ALA A 158 -6.28 -6.37 6.61
N GLU A 159 -7.09 -7.28 7.14
CA GLU A 159 -7.01 -7.75 8.52
C GLU A 159 -5.65 -8.38 8.82
N TYR A 160 -5.12 -9.17 7.90
CA TYR A 160 -3.79 -9.76 8.03
C TYR A 160 -2.73 -8.66 8.17
N PHE A 161 -2.71 -7.64 7.32
CA PHE A 161 -1.74 -6.55 7.40
C PHE A 161 -1.84 -5.76 8.70
N VAL A 162 -3.05 -5.44 9.13
CA VAL A 162 -3.29 -4.75 10.42
C VAL A 162 -2.80 -5.58 11.59
N THR A 163 -3.14 -6.87 11.64
CA THR A 163 -2.85 -7.74 12.77
C THR A 163 -1.42 -8.31 12.76
N GLU A 164 -0.70 -8.29 11.64
CA GLU A 164 0.70 -8.70 11.55
C GLU A 164 1.66 -7.54 11.87
N ARG A 165 1.22 -6.29 11.69
CA ARG A 165 2.03 -5.10 11.96
C ARG A 165 2.52 -5.07 13.41
N GLY A 166 3.82 -4.80 13.56
CA GLY A 166 4.48 -4.69 14.86
C GLY A 166 4.72 -6.02 15.57
N ARG A 167 4.36 -7.17 14.99
CA ARG A 167 4.69 -8.48 15.55
C ARG A 167 6.17 -8.80 15.41
N GLN A 168 6.70 -9.50 16.39
CA GLN A 168 8.09 -9.96 16.38
C GLN A 168 8.19 -11.44 15.94
N PRO A 169 9.30 -11.85 15.29
CA PRO A 169 10.42 -10.99 14.89
C PRO A 169 10.00 -9.99 13.80
N TYR A 170 10.50 -8.77 13.86
CA TYR A 170 10.14 -7.73 12.88
C TYR A 170 10.60 -8.12 11.47
N ILE A 171 9.70 -8.08 10.52
CA ILE A 171 10.02 -8.36 9.11
C ILE A 171 11.09 -7.40 8.57
N PHE A 172 11.10 -6.15 9.01
CA PHE A 172 12.06 -5.16 8.57
C PHE A 172 13.49 -5.49 9.01
N ASP A 173 13.69 -6.09 10.20
CA ASP A 173 14.98 -6.61 10.64
C ASP A 173 15.42 -7.79 9.77
N ILE A 174 14.51 -8.74 9.54
CA ILE A 174 14.78 -9.94 8.74
C ILE A 174 15.22 -9.53 7.33
N GLN A 175 14.49 -8.65 6.68
CA GLN A 175 14.81 -8.18 5.34
C GLN A 175 16.11 -7.37 5.28
N ALA A 176 16.38 -6.54 6.29
CA ALA A 176 17.65 -5.80 6.38
C ALA A 176 18.85 -6.75 6.49
N ASP A 177 18.75 -7.79 7.34
CA ASP A 177 19.79 -8.82 7.49
C ASP A 177 19.99 -9.61 6.20
N GLU A 178 18.90 -10.01 5.52
CA GLU A 178 18.95 -10.76 4.26
C GLU A 178 19.56 -9.93 3.13
N ASN A 179 19.15 -8.66 3.01
CA ASN A 179 19.69 -7.74 2.03
C ASN A 179 21.17 -7.48 2.25
N ALA A 180 21.58 -7.24 3.50
CA ALA A 180 22.99 -7.02 3.84
C ALA A 180 23.87 -8.23 3.49
N LYS A 181 23.38 -9.45 3.73
CA LYS A 181 24.06 -10.69 3.36
C LYS A 181 24.17 -10.84 1.84
N ARG A 182 23.06 -10.60 1.14
CA ARG A 182 22.99 -10.71 -0.32
C ARG A 182 23.91 -9.71 -1.01
N ASP A 183 23.95 -8.48 -0.53
CA ASP A 183 24.70 -7.38 -1.12
C ASP A 183 26.12 -7.27 -0.54
N ALA A 184 26.51 -8.21 0.34
CA ALA A 184 27.82 -8.27 1.02
C ALA A 184 28.19 -6.95 1.74
N ASP A 185 27.20 -6.30 2.37
CA ASP A 185 27.41 -5.01 3.06
C ASP A 185 28.18 -5.20 4.38
N ALA A 186 29.48 -4.97 4.32
CA ALA A 186 30.35 -5.07 5.49
C ALA A 186 30.10 -3.98 6.57
N ASN A 187 29.32 -2.94 6.24
CA ASN A 187 29.01 -1.84 7.16
C ASN A 187 27.65 -2.00 7.84
N TYR A 188 26.86 -2.98 7.43
CA TYR A 188 25.55 -3.22 8.02
C TYR A 188 25.65 -3.49 9.52
N LYS A 189 24.77 -2.87 10.28
CA LYS A 189 24.56 -3.12 11.70
C LYS A 189 23.08 -3.24 11.99
N PRO A 190 22.66 -4.28 12.73
CA PRO A 190 21.27 -4.40 13.17
C PRO A 190 20.82 -3.16 13.98
N ASN A 191 19.59 -2.75 13.75
CA ASN A 191 18.97 -1.69 14.56
C ASN A 191 18.52 -2.28 15.90
N THR A 192 19.11 -1.81 17.01
CA THR A 192 18.83 -2.29 18.37
C THR A 192 17.99 -1.33 19.20
N ASP A 193 17.51 -0.22 18.61
CA ASP A 193 16.61 0.72 19.29
C ASP A 193 15.30 -0.02 19.70
N PRO A 194 14.91 -0.01 20.98
CA PRO A 194 13.68 -0.62 21.44
C PRO A 194 12.42 -0.01 20.78
N ASN A 195 12.48 1.28 20.39
CA ASN A 195 11.41 1.97 19.68
C ASN A 195 11.59 2.00 18.17
N ARG A 196 12.51 1.16 17.62
CA ARG A 196 12.65 1.06 16.18
C ARG A 196 11.30 0.74 15.55
N TYR A 197 11.05 1.34 14.40
CA TYR A 197 9.79 1.21 13.67
C TYR A 197 8.59 1.97 14.24
N ALA A 198 8.74 2.77 15.33
CA ALA A 198 7.70 3.72 15.74
C ALA A 198 7.30 4.67 14.59
N TYR A 199 8.28 5.09 13.78
CA TYR A 199 8.04 5.90 12.57
C TYR A 199 7.06 5.23 11.59
N HIS A 200 6.99 3.90 11.58
CA HIS A 200 6.17 3.06 10.71
C HIS A 200 4.96 2.45 11.45
N GLN A 201 4.58 2.96 12.62
CA GLN A 201 3.53 2.39 13.48
C GLN A 201 3.71 0.88 13.72
N ALA A 202 4.96 0.39 13.75
CA ALA A 202 5.28 -1.05 13.80
C ALA A 202 6.23 -1.42 14.97
N ASN A 203 6.36 -0.57 15.98
CA ASN A 203 7.12 -0.84 17.19
C ASN A 203 6.37 -1.74 18.19
N LYS A 204 5.04 -1.80 18.09
CA LYS A 204 4.14 -2.64 18.88
C LYS A 204 3.04 -3.20 17.97
N PRO A 205 2.46 -4.37 18.31
CA PRO A 205 1.21 -4.83 17.67
C PRO A 205 0.10 -3.77 17.76
N ALA A 206 -0.82 -3.78 16.79
CA ALA A 206 -1.92 -2.82 16.72
C ALA A 206 -2.71 -2.71 18.03
N THR A 207 -3.04 -3.86 18.63
CA THR A 207 -3.81 -3.95 19.90
C THR A 207 -3.05 -3.48 21.14
N GLU A 208 -1.74 -3.22 21.04
CA GLU A 208 -0.90 -2.73 22.13
C GLU A 208 -0.52 -1.25 21.98
N GLN A 209 -1.00 -0.61 20.90
CA GLN A 209 -0.74 0.82 20.65
C GLN A 209 -1.75 1.68 21.41
N ASP A 210 -1.26 2.54 22.26
CA ASP A 210 -2.04 3.43 23.13
C ASP A 210 -1.90 4.91 22.78
N GLU A 211 -1.05 5.23 21.80
CA GLU A 211 -0.83 6.57 21.27
C GLU A 211 -0.40 6.52 19.80
N ALA A 212 -0.74 7.56 19.04
CA ALA A 212 -0.22 7.70 17.68
C ALA A 212 1.22 8.21 17.73
N VAL A 213 2.12 7.43 17.17
CA VAL A 213 3.56 7.75 17.09
C VAL A 213 4.02 7.79 15.64
N GLY A 214 5.17 8.38 15.40
CA GLY A 214 5.84 8.33 14.12
C GLY A 214 5.30 9.31 13.08
N HIS A 215 5.28 8.90 11.83
CA HIS A 215 4.93 9.75 10.71
C HIS A 215 3.42 9.96 10.63
N ALA A 216 2.96 11.22 10.65
CA ALA A 216 1.54 11.55 10.76
C ALA A 216 0.67 11.01 9.62
N VAL A 217 1.15 11.06 8.37
CA VAL A 217 0.39 10.54 7.21
C VAL A 217 0.22 9.03 7.30
N ARG A 218 1.29 8.30 7.67
CA ARG A 218 1.25 6.85 7.90
C ARG A 218 0.26 6.50 9.00
N ALA A 219 0.33 7.21 10.13
CA ALA A 219 -0.60 7.01 11.24
C ALA A 219 -2.06 7.23 10.80
N GLY A 220 -2.33 8.29 10.04
CA GLY A 220 -3.67 8.56 9.50
C GLY A 220 -4.21 7.39 8.66
N TYR A 221 -3.42 6.87 7.74
CA TYR A 221 -3.81 5.70 6.94
C TYR A 221 -3.97 4.44 7.77
N PHE A 222 -3.01 4.17 8.67
CA PHE A 222 -3.05 2.98 9.50
C PHE A 222 -4.29 2.92 10.37
N TYR A 223 -4.58 3.98 11.12
CA TYR A 223 -5.73 3.98 12.02
C TYR A 223 -7.06 4.05 11.28
N SER A 224 -7.12 4.61 10.07
CA SER A 224 -8.29 4.50 9.20
C SER A 224 -8.53 3.04 8.78
N GLY A 225 -7.49 2.37 8.29
CA GLY A 225 -7.58 0.95 7.91
C GLY A 225 -7.91 0.04 9.10
N LEU A 226 -7.29 0.30 10.27
CA LEU A 226 -7.59 -0.43 11.51
C LEU A 226 -9.06 -0.29 11.91
N ALA A 227 -9.62 0.92 11.87
CA ALA A 227 -11.01 1.16 12.23
C ALA A 227 -11.99 0.50 11.24
N ASP A 228 -11.66 0.53 9.95
CA ASP A 228 -12.47 -0.12 8.92
C ASP A 228 -12.45 -1.65 9.05
N VAL A 229 -11.28 -2.25 9.30
CA VAL A 229 -11.14 -3.68 9.54
C VAL A 229 -11.90 -4.08 10.81
N ALA A 230 -11.71 -3.35 11.92
CA ALA A 230 -12.42 -3.62 13.18
C ALA A 230 -13.94 -3.64 13.00
N ARG A 231 -14.47 -2.66 12.25
CA ARG A 231 -15.91 -2.54 11.95
C ARG A 231 -16.43 -3.70 11.12
N LEU A 232 -15.70 -4.15 10.11
CA LEU A 232 -16.17 -5.16 9.16
C LEU A 232 -15.91 -6.59 9.61
N ALA A 233 -14.83 -6.83 10.37
CA ALA A 233 -14.53 -8.11 10.98
C ALA A 233 -15.26 -8.35 12.31
N ASP A 234 -15.98 -7.35 12.83
CA ASP A 234 -16.63 -7.36 14.18
C ASP A 234 -15.60 -7.68 15.29
N ASP A 235 -14.37 -7.12 15.15
CA ASP A 235 -13.26 -7.35 16.06
C ASP A 235 -13.18 -6.22 17.09
N GLN A 236 -13.65 -6.54 18.32
CA GLN A 236 -13.71 -5.57 19.42
C GLN A 236 -12.31 -5.19 19.93
N ASP A 237 -11.32 -6.08 19.88
CA ASP A 237 -9.96 -5.80 20.35
C ASP A 237 -9.28 -4.76 19.44
N LEU A 238 -9.52 -4.82 18.12
CA LEU A 238 -9.08 -3.81 17.17
C LEU A 238 -9.84 -2.49 17.33
N ALA A 239 -11.14 -2.54 17.60
CA ALA A 239 -11.94 -1.34 17.85
C ALA A 239 -11.46 -0.61 19.11
N ASP A 240 -11.22 -1.35 20.21
CA ASP A 240 -10.71 -0.82 21.47
C ASP A 240 -9.29 -0.23 21.31
N ALA A 241 -8.48 -0.76 20.40
CA ALA A 241 -7.16 -0.20 20.08
C ALA A 241 -7.24 1.11 19.28
N ALA A 242 -8.24 1.26 18.41
CA ALA A 242 -8.43 2.46 17.60
C ALA A 242 -8.93 3.67 18.43
N GLU A 243 -9.75 3.42 19.46
CA GLU A 243 -10.40 4.47 20.24
C GLU A 243 -9.43 5.42 20.98
N PRO A 244 -8.45 4.94 21.78
CA PRO A 244 -7.53 5.82 22.52
C PRO A 244 -6.70 6.71 21.60
N VAL A 245 -6.32 6.19 20.43
CA VAL A 245 -5.50 6.94 19.46
C VAL A 245 -6.33 8.05 18.83
N SER A 246 -7.57 7.76 18.42
CA SER A 246 -8.50 8.75 17.88
C SER A 246 -8.80 9.85 18.90
N TYR A 247 -9.11 9.49 20.16
CA TYR A 247 -9.48 10.44 21.19
C TYR A 247 -8.34 11.36 21.60
N LYS A 248 -7.13 10.84 21.78
CA LYS A 248 -5.95 11.62 22.16
C LYS A 248 -5.50 12.63 21.10
N HIS A 249 -5.81 12.38 19.83
CA HIS A 249 -5.50 13.29 18.73
C HIS A 249 -6.57 14.34 18.46
N LEU A 250 -7.83 14.05 18.77
CA LEU A 250 -8.94 15.00 18.59
C LEU A 250 -9.05 16.00 19.75
N THR A 251 -8.55 15.66 20.92
CA THR A 251 -8.48 16.57 22.08
C THR A 251 -7.08 17.18 22.19
N LEU A 252 -6.80 18.21 21.38
CA LEU A 252 -5.68 19.09 21.69
C LEU A 252 -5.90 19.72 23.07
N PRO A 253 -4.89 19.73 23.94
CA PRO A 253 -5.01 20.49 25.19
C PRO A 253 -5.25 21.96 24.84
N THR A 254 -6.38 22.48 25.27
CA THR A 254 -6.69 23.92 25.24
C THR A 254 -5.77 24.69 26.18
#